data_6a0b634c35a79feeed6ad7cd8deb6967
#
_entry.id   6a0b634c35a79feeed6ad7cd8deb6967
#
_cell.length_a   1.000
_cell.length_b   1.000
_cell.length_c   1.000
_cell.angle_alpha   90.00
_cell.angle_beta   90.00
_cell.angle_gamma   90.00
#
_symmetry.space_group_name_H-M   'P 1'
#
loop_
_entity.id
_entity.type
_entity.pdbx_description
1 polymer ?
#
loop_
_entity_poly.entity_id
_entity_poly.type
_entity_poly.pdbx_seq_one_letter_code
_entity_poly.pdbx_strand_id
1 'polypeptide(L)'
;MAMEFKYVRIQGKEIALNTLQGKGIFSMCWQMVQDDRMEQEDADLFKEIDSWFAEHLPWPPQCKNQEPVVCWFKTENSEEMLKMIRTAMWLLEKYKHPYYVIYTNDPGEIVYEDQYQVATKVDGYLQIESLQDGWFGKS
;
A
#
# COMPACT_ATOMS: atom_id res chain seq x y z
N MET A 1 8.29 17.17 -11.28
CA MET A 1 7.66 16.46 -12.39
C MET A 1 6.38 15.82 -11.94
N ALA A 2 5.32 15.97 -12.69
CA ALA A 2 4.05 15.38 -12.33
C ALA A 2 4.11 13.85 -12.42
N MET A 3 3.39 13.20 -11.53
CA MET A 3 3.25 11.76 -11.55
C MET A 3 2.38 11.37 -12.75
N GLU A 4 2.88 10.50 -13.60
CA GLU A 4 2.15 10.07 -14.79
C GLU A 4 1.16 8.95 -14.52
N PHE A 5 1.36 8.21 -13.44
CA PHE A 5 0.50 7.08 -13.10
C PHE A 5 -0.56 7.48 -12.10
N LYS A 6 -1.75 6.93 -12.24
CA LYS A 6 -2.89 7.25 -11.40
C LYS A 6 -2.94 6.45 -10.11
N TYR A 7 -2.35 5.26 -10.10
CA TYR A 7 -2.45 4.33 -8.98
C TYR A 7 -1.10 3.83 -8.55
N VAL A 8 -0.97 3.57 -7.26
CA VAL A 8 0.27 3.06 -6.66
C VAL A 8 -0.07 2.01 -5.61
N ARG A 9 0.74 0.95 -5.57
CA ARG A 9 0.64 -0.10 -4.57
C ARG A 9 2.00 -0.35 -3.96
N ILE A 10 2.05 -0.47 -2.65
CA ILE A 10 3.25 -0.87 -1.93
C ILE A 10 3.06 -2.33 -1.51
N GLN A 11 3.92 -3.20 -1.98
CA GLN A 11 3.76 -4.64 -1.82
C GLN A 11 5.06 -5.31 -1.40
N GLY A 12 4.97 -6.28 -0.50
CA GLY A 12 6.13 -7.05 -0.06
C GLY A 12 6.74 -7.88 -1.18
N LYS A 13 8.01 -8.20 -1.03
CA LYS A 13 8.77 -8.99 -2.02
C LYS A 13 8.73 -10.50 -1.76
N GLU A 14 7.83 -10.97 -0.92
CA GLU A 14 7.77 -12.38 -0.53
C GLU A 14 7.23 -13.30 -1.62
N ILE A 15 6.60 -12.75 -2.65
CA ILE A 15 6.10 -13.53 -3.78
C ILE A 15 6.49 -12.88 -5.10
N ALA A 16 6.24 -13.60 -6.18
CA ALA A 16 6.58 -13.12 -7.51
C ALA A 16 5.86 -11.80 -7.82
N LEU A 17 6.56 -10.89 -8.47
CA LEU A 17 6.07 -9.53 -8.73
C LEU A 17 4.83 -9.51 -9.61
N ASN A 18 4.67 -10.49 -10.50
CA ASN A 18 3.55 -10.52 -11.42
C ASN A 18 2.25 -11.04 -10.83
N THR A 19 2.26 -11.36 -9.53
CA THR A 19 1.03 -11.72 -8.83
C THR A 19 0.69 -10.61 -7.87
N LEU A 20 -0.36 -10.16 -7.56
CA LEU A 20 -0.64 -9.13 -6.57
C LEU A 20 -1.10 -9.74 -5.25
N GLN A 21 -0.50 -10.86 -4.86
CA GLN A 21 -0.87 -11.57 -3.65
C GLN A 21 0.06 -11.30 -2.48
N GLY A 22 1.08 -10.47 -2.70
CA GLY A 22 1.97 -10.08 -1.62
C GLY A 22 1.29 -9.17 -0.61
N LYS A 23 1.84 -9.10 0.57
CA LYS A 23 1.31 -8.26 1.64
C LYS A 23 1.38 -6.80 1.25
N GLY A 24 0.31 -6.05 1.53
CA GLY A 24 0.33 -4.61 1.39
C GLY A 24 1.08 -3.93 2.53
N ILE A 25 1.15 -2.61 2.48
CA ILE A 25 1.96 -1.83 3.43
C ILE A 25 1.53 -2.06 4.89
N PHE A 26 0.23 -2.10 5.16
CA PHE A 26 -0.26 -2.27 6.53
C PHE A 26 0.07 -3.66 7.06
N SER A 27 -0.11 -4.67 6.22
CA SER A 27 0.20 -6.05 6.62
C SER A 27 1.67 -6.24 6.90
N MET A 28 2.54 -5.61 6.11
CA MET A 28 3.99 -5.68 6.34
C MET A 28 4.37 -5.04 7.67
N CYS A 29 3.82 -3.86 7.96
CA CYS A 29 4.09 -3.20 9.23
C CYS A 29 3.57 -3.99 10.42
N TRP A 30 2.35 -4.53 10.32
CA TRP A 30 1.80 -5.37 11.38
C TRP A 30 2.63 -6.64 11.59
N GLN A 31 3.17 -7.21 10.51
CA GLN A 31 4.06 -8.35 10.63
C GLN A 31 5.29 -8.02 11.48
N MET A 32 5.88 -6.84 11.25
CA MET A 32 7.03 -6.42 12.04
C MET A 32 6.68 -6.20 13.52
N VAL A 33 5.49 -5.68 13.79
CA VAL A 33 5.02 -5.51 15.17
C VAL A 33 4.84 -6.87 15.84
N GLN A 34 4.18 -7.81 15.14
CA GLN A 34 3.91 -9.14 15.68
C GLN A 34 5.19 -9.94 15.88
N ASP A 35 6.19 -9.75 15.03
CA ASP A 35 7.48 -10.43 15.14
C ASP A 35 8.42 -9.77 16.12
N ASP A 36 7.95 -8.73 16.82
CA ASP A 36 8.72 -7.98 17.80
C ASP A 36 10.00 -7.37 17.20
N ARG A 37 9.91 -6.95 15.94
CA ARG A 37 11.04 -6.37 15.21
C ARG A 37 11.17 -4.87 15.41
N MET A 38 10.07 -4.19 15.75
CA MET A 38 10.07 -2.74 15.94
C MET A 38 10.34 -2.38 17.37
N GLU A 39 11.10 -1.28 17.57
CA GLU A 39 11.21 -0.66 18.86
C GLU A 39 9.84 -0.14 19.28
N GLN A 40 9.61 0.00 20.58
CA GLN A 40 8.31 0.37 21.12
C GLN A 40 7.81 1.70 20.54
N GLU A 41 8.70 2.67 20.39
CA GLU A 41 8.33 3.99 19.85
C GLU A 41 7.81 3.86 18.41
N ASP A 42 8.44 3.02 17.61
CA ASP A 42 8.06 2.83 16.21
C ASP A 42 6.78 2.02 16.11
N ALA A 43 6.60 1.03 16.97
CA ALA A 43 5.35 0.27 17.03
C ALA A 43 4.18 1.18 17.40
N ASP A 44 4.38 2.08 18.36
CA ASP A 44 3.36 3.04 18.76
C ASP A 44 3.06 4.01 17.62
N LEU A 45 4.08 4.47 16.92
CA LEU A 45 3.90 5.35 15.77
C LEU A 45 3.08 4.65 14.68
N PHE A 46 3.39 3.40 14.37
CA PHE A 46 2.61 2.66 13.38
C PHE A 46 1.15 2.50 13.81
N LYS A 47 0.91 2.22 15.08
CA LYS A 47 -0.46 2.09 15.59
C LYS A 47 -1.25 3.39 15.44
N GLU A 48 -0.60 4.53 15.62
CA GLU A 48 -1.23 5.84 15.36
C GLU A 48 -1.58 6.01 13.90
N ILE A 49 -0.66 5.63 13.00
CA ILE A 49 -0.90 5.68 11.57
C ILE A 49 -2.08 4.78 11.19
N ASP A 50 -2.08 3.56 11.70
CA ASP A 50 -3.15 2.60 11.43
C ASP A 50 -4.50 3.11 11.91
N SER A 51 -4.55 3.72 13.09
CA SER A 51 -5.76 4.32 13.63
C SER A 51 -6.27 5.46 12.74
N TRP A 52 -5.35 6.29 12.25
CA TRP A 52 -5.70 7.37 11.34
C TRP A 52 -6.35 6.81 10.06
N PHE A 53 -5.77 5.77 9.48
CA PHE A 53 -6.33 5.13 8.30
C PHE A 53 -7.67 4.48 8.59
N ALA A 54 -7.84 3.88 9.76
CA ALA A 54 -9.12 3.29 10.15
C ALA A 54 -10.23 4.33 10.19
N GLU A 55 -9.90 5.56 10.56
CA GLU A 55 -10.86 6.65 10.61
C GLU A 55 -11.12 7.29 9.24
N HIS A 56 -10.12 7.34 8.37
CA HIS A 56 -10.18 8.14 7.15
C HIS A 56 -10.28 7.30 5.87
N LEU A 57 -9.80 6.08 5.90
CA LEU A 57 -9.77 5.21 4.71
C LEU A 57 -10.82 4.11 4.84
N PRO A 58 -11.90 4.17 4.08
CA PRO A 58 -12.93 3.12 4.15
C PRO A 58 -12.36 1.75 3.77
N TRP A 59 -12.84 0.73 4.43
CA TRP A 59 -12.46 -0.64 4.10
C TRP A 59 -13.43 -1.16 3.06
N PRO A 60 -12.95 -1.48 1.83
CA PRO A 60 -13.86 -1.94 0.78
C PRO A 60 -14.68 -3.16 1.22
N PRO A 61 -15.98 -3.20 0.87
CA PRO A 61 -16.82 -4.36 1.24
C PRO A 61 -16.25 -5.68 0.74
N GLN A 62 -15.62 -5.68 -0.43
CA GLN A 62 -15.00 -6.87 -1.01
C GLN A 62 -13.91 -7.42 -0.09
N CYS A 63 -13.15 -6.54 0.55
CA CYS A 63 -12.11 -6.97 1.50
C CYS A 63 -12.74 -7.56 2.75
N LYS A 64 -13.82 -6.97 3.25
CA LYS A 64 -14.54 -7.51 4.40
C LYS A 64 -15.11 -8.89 4.12
N ASN A 65 -15.52 -9.13 2.88
CA ASN A 65 -16.08 -10.41 2.45
C ASN A 65 -14.98 -11.39 1.99
N GLN A 66 -13.71 -11.01 2.12
CA GLN A 66 -12.58 -11.83 1.74
C GLN A 66 -12.59 -12.22 0.26
N GLU A 67 -13.15 -11.36 -0.58
CA GLU A 67 -13.09 -11.56 -2.03
C GLU A 67 -11.66 -11.32 -2.52
N PRO A 68 -11.24 -11.97 -3.62
CA PRO A 68 -9.87 -11.82 -4.13
C PRO A 68 -9.71 -10.48 -4.86
N VAL A 69 -9.48 -9.43 -4.09
CA VAL A 69 -9.22 -8.09 -4.61
C VAL A 69 -7.92 -7.55 -4.04
N VAL A 70 -7.32 -6.60 -4.76
CA VAL A 70 -6.18 -5.84 -4.27
C VAL A 70 -6.51 -4.37 -4.28
N CYS A 71 -5.96 -3.64 -3.33
CA CYS A 71 -6.20 -2.21 -3.19
C CYS A 71 -5.01 -1.42 -3.70
N TRP A 72 -5.33 -0.31 -4.36
CA TRP A 72 -4.35 0.64 -4.88
C TRP A 72 -4.67 2.01 -4.31
N PHE A 73 -3.67 2.74 -3.87
CA PHE A 73 -3.86 4.13 -3.53
C PHE A 73 -3.90 4.96 -4.79
N LYS A 74 -4.70 6.00 -4.79
CA LYS A 74 -4.61 7.02 -5.84
C LYS A 74 -3.35 7.85 -5.61
N THR A 75 -2.62 8.15 -6.67
CA THR A 75 -1.41 8.99 -6.55
C THR A 75 -1.76 10.43 -6.25
N GLU A 76 -2.92 10.90 -6.70
CA GLU A 76 -3.47 12.18 -6.29
C GLU A 76 -4.28 11.97 -5.02
N ASN A 77 -3.77 12.46 -3.91
CA ASN A 77 -4.33 12.24 -2.59
C ASN A 77 -4.06 13.45 -1.71
N SER A 78 -4.73 13.51 -0.56
CA SER A 78 -4.47 14.61 0.36
C SER A 78 -3.03 14.55 0.88
N GLU A 79 -2.48 15.72 1.20
CA GLU A 79 -1.15 15.81 1.79
C GLU A 79 -1.04 14.96 3.04
N GLU A 80 -2.09 14.93 3.83
CA GLU A 80 -2.11 14.17 5.08
C GLU A 80 -2.04 12.67 4.81
N MET A 81 -2.81 12.18 3.84
CA MET A 81 -2.79 10.76 3.43
C MET A 81 -1.40 10.38 2.94
N LEU A 82 -0.80 11.20 2.07
CA LEU A 82 0.53 10.94 1.52
C LEU A 82 1.58 10.93 2.63
N LYS A 83 1.46 11.83 3.61
CA LYS A 83 2.38 11.87 4.75
C LYS A 83 2.31 10.58 5.56
N MET A 84 1.10 10.08 5.79
CA MET A 84 0.92 8.83 6.54
C MET A 84 1.51 7.64 5.81
N ILE A 85 1.30 7.57 4.50
CA ILE A 85 1.88 6.51 3.67
C ILE A 85 3.41 6.57 3.70
N ARG A 86 3.99 7.78 3.56
CA ARG A 86 5.45 7.97 3.61
C ARG A 86 6.03 7.50 4.94
N THR A 87 5.35 7.84 6.03
CA THR A 87 5.83 7.47 7.36
C THR A 87 5.84 5.95 7.53
N ALA A 88 4.79 5.27 7.05
CA ALA A 88 4.77 3.80 7.09
C ALA A 88 5.89 3.20 6.22
N MET A 89 6.14 3.78 5.05
CA MET A 89 7.23 3.33 4.18
C MET A 89 8.59 3.55 4.84
N TRP A 90 8.75 4.67 5.53
CA TRP A 90 9.97 4.95 6.29
C TRP A 90 10.22 3.87 7.34
N LEU A 91 9.17 3.38 8.01
CA LEU A 91 9.33 2.28 8.96
C LEU A 91 9.81 1.00 8.26
N LEU A 92 9.28 0.69 7.08
CA LEU A 92 9.76 -0.45 6.32
C LEU A 92 11.24 -0.31 5.98
N GLU A 93 11.67 0.87 5.55
CA GLU A 93 13.07 1.12 5.21
C GLU A 93 13.97 1.07 6.44
N LYS A 94 13.53 1.63 7.57
CA LYS A 94 14.31 1.62 8.81
C LYS A 94 14.65 0.19 9.25
N TYR A 95 13.72 -0.72 9.09
CA TYR A 95 13.91 -2.12 9.49
C TYR A 95 14.31 -3.02 8.34
N LYS A 96 14.63 -2.43 7.19
CA LYS A 96 15.12 -3.14 6.01
C LYS A 96 14.14 -4.24 5.54
N HIS A 97 12.85 -3.97 5.67
CA HIS A 97 11.82 -4.87 5.19
C HIS A 97 11.65 -4.66 3.69
N PRO A 98 11.89 -5.66 2.86
CA PRO A 98 11.88 -5.47 1.40
C PRO A 98 10.47 -5.25 0.86
N TYR A 99 10.31 -4.29 -0.04
CA TYR A 99 9.03 -3.98 -0.66
C TYR A 99 9.23 -3.43 -2.06
N TYR A 100 8.17 -3.52 -2.87
CA TYR A 100 8.11 -2.88 -4.18
C TYR A 100 7.14 -1.71 -4.11
N VAL A 101 7.41 -0.68 -4.91
CA VAL A 101 6.43 0.38 -5.21
C VAL A 101 6.03 0.20 -6.66
N ILE A 102 4.77 -0.11 -6.89
CA ILE A 102 4.24 -0.46 -8.20
C ILE A 102 3.27 0.62 -8.65
N TYR A 103 3.52 1.19 -9.82
CA TYR A 103 2.66 2.22 -10.41
C TYR A 103 1.95 1.67 -11.64
N THR A 104 0.71 2.09 -11.85
CA THR A 104 -0.03 1.72 -13.05
C THR A 104 -1.13 2.74 -13.35
N ASN A 105 -1.53 2.81 -14.62
CA ASN A 105 -2.76 3.47 -15.03
C ASN A 105 -3.89 2.47 -15.26
N ASP A 106 -3.56 1.18 -15.27
CA ASP A 106 -4.53 0.11 -15.49
C ASP A 106 -4.41 -0.96 -14.39
N PRO A 107 -5.08 -0.74 -13.25
CA PRO A 107 -4.97 -1.68 -12.12
C PRO A 107 -5.85 -2.93 -12.27
N GLY A 108 -6.55 -3.07 -13.40
CA GLY A 108 -7.49 -4.15 -13.61
C GLY A 108 -8.93 -3.69 -13.44
N GLU A 109 -9.84 -4.64 -13.28
CA GLU A 109 -11.25 -4.31 -13.14
C GLU A 109 -11.53 -3.72 -11.76
N ILE A 110 -11.95 -2.44 -11.75
CA ILE A 110 -12.26 -1.72 -10.51
C ILE A 110 -13.63 -2.17 -10.03
N VAL A 111 -13.69 -2.71 -8.82
CA VAL A 111 -14.94 -3.15 -8.19
C VAL A 111 -15.34 -2.27 -7.03
N TYR A 112 -14.49 -1.37 -6.60
CA TYR A 112 -14.75 -0.40 -5.55
C TYR A 112 -13.86 0.81 -5.76
N GLU A 113 -14.38 1.99 -5.51
CA GLU A 113 -13.60 3.23 -5.60
C GLU A 113 -14.10 4.25 -4.59
N ASP A 114 -13.17 4.93 -3.95
CA ASP A 114 -13.46 6.14 -3.17
C ASP A 114 -12.43 7.21 -3.51
N GLN A 115 -12.41 8.31 -2.78
CA GLN A 115 -11.51 9.42 -3.11
C GLN A 115 -10.03 9.10 -2.87
N TYR A 116 -9.72 8.03 -2.15
CA TYR A 116 -8.34 7.70 -1.75
C TYR A 116 -7.79 6.49 -2.48
N GLN A 117 -8.64 5.56 -2.88
CA GLN A 117 -8.21 4.24 -3.31
C GLN A 117 -9.20 3.59 -4.28
N VAL A 118 -8.72 2.55 -4.94
CA VAL A 118 -9.58 1.62 -5.68
C VAL A 118 -9.25 0.20 -5.24
N ALA A 119 -10.24 -0.69 -5.34
CA ALA A 119 -10.02 -2.12 -5.20
C ALA A 119 -10.31 -2.79 -6.54
N THR A 120 -9.44 -3.69 -6.97
CA THR A 120 -9.56 -4.36 -8.26
C THR A 120 -9.53 -5.86 -8.10
N LYS A 121 -10.14 -6.57 -9.06
CA LYS A 121 -10.10 -8.02 -9.07
C LYS A 121 -8.71 -8.54 -9.36
N VAL A 122 -8.34 -9.63 -8.69
CA VAL A 122 -7.10 -10.32 -8.97
C VAL A 122 -7.41 -11.42 -9.98
N ASP A 123 -7.04 -11.22 -11.23
CA ASP A 123 -7.33 -12.18 -12.29
C ASP A 123 -6.11 -12.46 -13.16
N GLY A 124 -5.11 -13.13 -12.56
CA GLY A 124 -3.93 -13.54 -13.31
C GLY A 124 -2.80 -12.54 -13.21
N TYR A 125 -2.26 -12.14 -14.34
CA TYR A 125 -1.08 -11.29 -14.38
C TYR A 125 -1.45 -9.82 -14.42
N LEU A 126 -0.72 -9.04 -13.63
CA LEU A 126 -0.78 -7.60 -13.71
C LEU A 126 0.26 -7.10 -14.68
N GLN A 127 -0.10 -6.13 -15.51
CA GLN A 127 0.87 -5.39 -16.30
C GLN A 127 1.51 -4.34 -15.42
N ILE A 128 2.78 -4.52 -15.11
CA ILE A 128 3.52 -3.58 -14.29
C ILE A 128 4.14 -2.53 -15.20
N GLU A 129 3.62 -1.32 -15.15
CA GLU A 129 4.08 -0.23 -15.99
C GLU A 129 5.31 0.46 -15.44
N SER A 130 5.44 0.48 -14.11
CA SER A 130 6.61 1.08 -13.47
C SER A 130 6.84 0.47 -12.11
N LEU A 131 8.11 0.22 -11.81
CA LEU A 131 8.53 -0.35 -10.54
C LEU A 131 9.64 0.54 -9.99
N GLN A 132 9.52 0.91 -8.73
CA GLN A 132 10.54 1.70 -8.05
C GLN A 132 10.85 1.11 -6.68
N ASP A 133 12.09 1.28 -6.25
CA ASP A 133 12.49 1.05 -4.89
C ASP A 133 12.38 2.36 -4.15
N GLY A 134 11.73 2.32 -2.99
CA GLY A 134 11.60 3.50 -2.18
C GLY A 134 10.31 4.25 -2.44
N TRP A 135 10.27 5.45 -1.96
CA TRP A 135 9.06 6.21 -1.75
C TRP A 135 8.58 6.94 -3.01
N PHE A 136 7.27 6.97 -3.20
CA PHE A 136 6.62 7.71 -4.29
C PHE A 136 6.18 9.11 -3.82
N GLY A 137 5.85 9.99 -4.77
CA GLY A 137 5.34 11.32 -4.47
C GLY A 137 6.42 12.30 -4.03
N LYS A 138 7.66 11.92 -4.11
CA LYS A 138 8.78 12.79 -3.79
C LYS A 138 9.13 13.59 -5.04
N SER A 139 9.03 14.87 -4.95
CA SER A 139 9.37 15.74 -6.06
C SER A 139 10.85 16.04 -6.13
#